data_3c801ce3b93830b4e884c9bf06eeb080
#
_entry.id   3c801ce3b93830b4e884c9bf06eeb080
#
_cell.length_a   1.000
_cell.length_b   1.000
_cell.length_c   1.000
_cell.angle_alpha   90.00
_cell.angle_beta   90.00
_cell.angle_gamma   90.00
#
_symmetry.space_group_name_H-M   'P 1'
#
loop_
_entity.id
_entity.type
_entity.pdbx_description
1 polymer ?
#
loop_
_entity_poly.entity_id
_entity_poly.type
_entity_poly.pdbx_seq_one_letter_code
_entity_poly.pdbx_strand_id
1 'polypeptide(L)'
;VGIDYGPDNDIYVVLDNQDRREKEDEEDYSVTREVLRNISNSDFLELSNDEINDFLDREGFPQKYNAVDIKSDVESGKVKPVDLVIYLEDANSLLFDTPVKGGEVYRSGDSGQSWEKTHEDYIDSFVFSYGYYFGQIRVDHINPEMIYILGVPILASKDGGKTWESINKGNVHADHHALWIDPDRSGHLILGNDGGINITYDNGENWIHCNSLPVGQFYSVNVDMAKPYNVYGGLQDNGVWKGPSTYQLSTSWHSSGDYPYDRIMGGDGMQVEIDTRNNDVVYTGFQFGNYYRLNTKTGAQDYITPSHELGERPLRWNWQTPIHLSIHNQDILYMGSNKVHRSFNQGDDFDA
;
A
#
# COMPACT_ATOMS: atom_id res chain seq x y z
N VAL A 1 2.26 -21.18 -0.04
CA VAL A 1 2.72 -22.21 0.93
C VAL A 1 4.23 -22.21 0.95
N GLY A 2 4.84 -22.01 2.13
CA GLY A 2 6.26 -22.17 2.38
C GLY A 2 6.54 -23.35 3.28
N ILE A 3 7.72 -23.93 3.14
CA ILE A 3 8.19 -25.07 3.94
C ILE A 3 9.67 -24.90 4.27
N ASP A 4 10.03 -25.22 5.50
CA ASP A 4 11.42 -25.33 5.94
C ASP A 4 11.53 -26.37 7.06
N TYR A 5 12.75 -26.75 7.44
CA TYR A 5 12.99 -27.73 8.47
C TYR A 5 13.99 -27.25 9.52
N GLY A 6 13.75 -27.62 10.76
CA GLY A 6 14.64 -27.36 11.88
C GLY A 6 15.72 -28.43 12.05
N PRO A 7 16.65 -28.23 13.00
CA PRO A 7 17.80 -29.12 13.20
C PRO A 7 17.41 -30.54 13.64
N ASP A 8 16.26 -30.73 14.30
CA ASP A 8 15.79 -32.00 14.82
C ASP A 8 14.87 -32.78 13.86
N ASN A 9 14.88 -32.43 12.55
CA ASN A 9 13.98 -32.88 11.51
C ASN A 9 12.51 -32.42 11.71
N ASP A 10 12.26 -31.45 12.54
CA ASP A 10 10.97 -30.81 12.60
C ASP A 10 10.72 -30.08 11.29
N ILE A 11 9.52 -30.22 10.76
CA ILE A 11 9.11 -29.55 9.53
C ILE A 11 8.13 -28.44 9.89
N TYR A 12 8.37 -27.26 9.34
CA TYR A 12 7.47 -26.11 9.47
C TYR A 12 6.88 -25.71 8.13
N VAL A 13 5.62 -25.36 8.14
CA VAL A 13 4.88 -24.89 6.95
C VAL A 13 4.13 -23.63 7.29
N VAL A 14 4.22 -22.62 6.42
CA VAL A 14 3.33 -21.47 6.44
C VAL A 14 2.32 -21.58 5.31
N LEU A 15 1.05 -21.41 5.64
CA LEU A 15 -0.09 -21.36 4.72
C LEU A 15 -0.64 -19.93 4.65
N ASP A 16 -1.10 -19.55 3.47
CA ASP A 16 -1.92 -18.39 3.27
C ASP A 16 -3.40 -18.82 3.30
N ASN A 17 -4.11 -18.42 4.33
CA ASN A 17 -5.53 -18.68 4.50
C ASN A 17 -6.35 -17.45 4.16
N GLN A 18 -6.96 -17.45 2.97
CA GLN A 18 -7.78 -16.36 2.44
C GLN A 18 -9.25 -16.45 2.84
N ASP A 19 -9.64 -17.37 3.74
CA ASP A 19 -10.97 -17.37 4.32
C ASP A 19 -11.20 -16.05 5.05
N ARG A 20 -12.34 -15.42 4.79
CA ARG A 20 -12.75 -14.21 5.49
C ARG A 20 -13.04 -14.53 6.96
N ARG A 21 -12.64 -13.64 7.82
CA ARG A 21 -13.02 -13.62 9.24
C ARG A 21 -13.87 -12.40 9.55
N GLU A 22 -14.59 -12.44 10.65
CA GLU A 22 -15.25 -11.25 11.19
C GLU A 22 -14.17 -10.21 11.55
N LYS A 23 -14.42 -8.95 11.25
CA LYS A 23 -13.56 -7.86 11.66
C LYS A 23 -13.69 -7.76 13.19
N GLU A 24 -12.57 -7.78 13.89
CA GLU A 24 -12.56 -7.52 15.32
C GLU A 24 -13.13 -6.12 15.56
N ASP A 25 -13.97 -5.99 16.58
CA ASP A 25 -14.85 -4.84 16.82
C ASP A 25 -14.13 -3.50 16.55
N GLU A 26 -14.60 -2.80 15.52
CA GLU A 26 -14.41 -1.36 15.46
C GLU A 26 -15.03 -0.81 16.77
N GLU A 27 -14.27 0.04 17.49
CA GLU A 27 -14.71 0.71 18.70
C GLU A 27 -16.22 1.04 18.65
N ASP A 28 -16.90 1.09 19.80
CA ASP A 28 -18.36 1.24 20.04
C ASP A 28 -19.03 2.42 19.30
N TYR A 29 -18.90 2.47 17.98
CA TYR A 29 -19.65 3.42 17.14
C TYR A 29 -20.99 2.82 16.74
N SER A 30 -22.06 3.59 16.93
CA SER A 30 -23.43 3.21 16.53
C SER A 30 -23.58 3.08 15.01
N VAL A 31 -22.75 3.82 14.22
CA VAL A 31 -22.75 3.79 12.77
C VAL A 31 -21.37 3.35 12.27
N THR A 32 -21.31 2.14 11.71
CA THR A 32 -20.12 1.55 11.08
C THR A 32 -20.43 1.18 9.63
N ARG A 33 -19.40 0.89 8.85
CA ARG A 33 -19.57 0.39 7.47
C ARG A 33 -20.42 -0.90 7.44
N GLU A 34 -20.26 -1.78 8.43
CA GLU A 34 -21.03 -3.03 8.53
C GLU A 34 -22.51 -2.75 8.82
N VAL A 35 -22.81 -1.83 9.73
CA VAL A 35 -24.20 -1.38 10.01
C VAL A 35 -24.83 -0.83 8.74
N LEU A 36 -24.14 0.06 8.01
CA LEU A 36 -24.66 0.69 6.79
C LEU A 36 -24.88 -0.28 5.62
N ARG A 37 -24.15 -1.40 5.57
CA ARG A 37 -24.39 -2.46 4.59
C ARG A 37 -25.69 -3.20 4.80
N ASN A 38 -26.14 -3.33 6.05
CA ASN A 38 -27.23 -4.20 6.45
C ASN A 38 -28.49 -3.46 6.93
N ILE A 39 -28.37 -2.16 7.28
CA ILE A 39 -29.47 -1.36 7.82
C ILE A 39 -30.58 -1.12 6.78
N SER A 40 -31.83 -1.14 7.22
CA SER A 40 -32.94 -0.74 6.34
C SER A 40 -33.00 0.79 6.18
N ASN A 41 -33.65 1.28 5.11
CA ASN A 41 -33.86 2.71 4.92
C ASN A 41 -34.62 3.33 6.10
N SER A 42 -35.63 2.63 6.65
CA SER A 42 -36.42 3.12 7.80
C SER A 42 -35.57 3.28 9.05
N ASP A 43 -34.74 2.27 9.37
CA ASP A 43 -33.90 2.31 10.56
C ASP A 43 -32.77 3.35 10.43
N PHE A 44 -32.25 3.54 9.20
CA PHE A 44 -31.28 4.60 8.93
C PHE A 44 -31.86 5.99 9.17
N LEU A 45 -33.13 6.23 8.81
CA LEU A 45 -33.79 7.51 9.04
C LEU A 45 -34.02 7.81 10.53
N GLU A 46 -34.05 6.78 11.38
CA GLU A 46 -34.18 6.91 12.84
C GLU A 46 -32.84 7.26 13.52
N LEU A 47 -31.69 7.03 12.90
CA LEU A 47 -30.38 7.45 13.44
C LEU A 47 -30.37 8.96 13.67
N SER A 48 -29.63 9.42 14.68
CA SER A 48 -29.45 10.87 14.89
C SER A 48 -28.57 11.50 13.80
N ASN A 49 -28.72 12.79 13.57
CA ASN A 49 -27.86 13.51 12.62
C ASN A 49 -26.40 13.52 13.09
N ASP A 50 -26.17 13.54 14.41
CA ASP A 50 -24.83 13.57 14.98
C ASP A 50 -24.11 12.22 14.68
N GLU A 51 -24.77 11.06 14.87
CA GLU A 51 -24.20 9.76 14.55
C GLU A 51 -23.81 9.61 13.09
N ILE A 52 -24.65 10.13 12.18
CA ILE A 52 -24.34 10.10 10.73
C ILE A 52 -23.19 11.06 10.40
N ASN A 53 -23.21 12.28 10.96
CA ASN A 53 -22.13 13.23 10.72
C ASN A 53 -20.79 12.75 11.29
N ASP A 54 -20.79 12.15 12.48
CA ASP A 54 -19.60 11.52 13.07
C ASP A 54 -19.02 10.43 12.16
N PHE A 55 -19.88 9.62 11.53
CA PHE A 55 -19.45 8.64 10.53
C PHE A 55 -18.83 9.35 9.32
N LEU A 56 -19.50 10.38 8.76
CA LEU A 56 -19.00 11.10 7.58
C LEU A 56 -17.65 11.76 7.84
N ASP A 57 -17.48 12.38 9.01
CA ASP A 57 -16.23 13.05 9.40
C ASP A 57 -15.10 12.04 9.61
N ARG A 58 -15.37 10.94 10.32
CA ARG A 58 -14.42 9.87 10.59
C ARG A 58 -13.94 9.19 9.30
N GLU A 59 -14.84 8.97 8.35
CA GLU A 59 -14.53 8.33 7.08
C GLU A 59 -14.03 9.30 6.01
N GLY A 60 -13.90 10.59 6.34
CA GLY A 60 -13.31 11.60 5.46
C GLY A 60 -14.18 12.01 4.27
N PHE A 61 -15.51 11.96 4.41
CA PHE A 61 -16.40 12.45 3.36
C PHE A 61 -16.19 13.93 3.08
N PRO A 62 -16.34 14.35 1.80
CA PRO A 62 -16.33 15.77 1.46
C PRO A 62 -17.37 16.57 2.25
N GLN A 63 -17.03 17.78 2.66
CA GLN A 63 -17.89 18.68 3.47
C GLN A 63 -19.27 19.00 2.85
N LYS A 64 -19.44 18.74 1.55
CA LYS A 64 -20.75 18.89 0.88
C LYS A 64 -21.78 17.87 1.33
N TYR A 65 -21.36 16.75 1.94
CA TYR A 65 -22.25 15.72 2.45
C TYR A 65 -22.51 15.95 3.94
N ASN A 66 -23.78 15.88 4.35
CA ASN A 66 -24.22 16.00 5.72
C ASN A 66 -25.44 15.13 5.98
N ALA A 67 -25.70 14.82 7.23
CA ALA A 67 -26.79 13.93 7.65
C ALA A 67 -28.18 14.36 7.16
N VAL A 68 -28.47 15.66 7.12
CA VAL A 68 -29.79 16.17 6.73
C VAL A 68 -30.07 15.89 5.25
N ASP A 69 -29.12 16.24 4.40
CA ASP A 69 -29.26 16.05 2.95
C ASP A 69 -29.27 14.55 2.59
N ILE A 70 -28.41 13.74 3.23
CA ILE A 70 -28.36 12.29 3.01
C ILE A 70 -29.67 11.63 3.45
N LYS A 71 -30.25 11.98 4.59
CA LYS A 71 -31.56 11.45 4.99
C LYS A 71 -32.65 11.81 3.99
N SER A 72 -32.68 13.03 3.50
CA SER A 72 -33.61 13.45 2.46
C SER A 72 -33.43 12.66 1.15
N ASP A 73 -32.19 12.41 0.76
CA ASP A 73 -31.87 11.59 -0.41
C ASP A 73 -32.26 10.11 -0.21
N VAL A 74 -32.12 9.56 1.01
CA VAL A 74 -32.57 8.20 1.35
C VAL A 74 -34.10 8.12 1.36
N GLU A 75 -34.79 9.10 1.95
CA GLU A 75 -36.27 9.16 2.00
C GLU A 75 -36.87 9.24 0.59
N SER A 76 -36.25 10.03 -0.30
CA SER A 76 -36.67 10.12 -1.71
C SER A 76 -36.29 8.92 -2.54
N GLY A 77 -35.49 8.00 -2.03
CA GLY A 77 -34.97 6.82 -2.75
C GLY A 77 -33.88 7.10 -3.76
N LYS A 78 -33.29 8.30 -3.74
CA LYS A 78 -32.16 8.68 -4.61
C LYS A 78 -30.87 7.98 -4.17
N VAL A 79 -30.69 7.76 -2.86
CA VAL A 79 -29.54 7.12 -2.23
C VAL A 79 -30.03 6.03 -1.27
N LYS A 80 -29.22 5.01 -1.06
CA LYS A 80 -29.41 3.98 -0.02
C LYS A 80 -28.31 4.09 1.03
N PRO A 81 -28.52 3.64 2.28
CA PRO A 81 -27.47 3.64 3.29
C PRO A 81 -26.18 2.94 2.84
N VAL A 82 -26.28 1.82 2.12
CA VAL A 82 -25.15 1.09 1.57
C VAL A 82 -24.32 1.91 0.55
N ASP A 83 -24.92 2.91 -0.10
CA ASP A 83 -24.21 3.77 -1.06
C ASP A 83 -23.13 4.62 -0.36
N LEU A 84 -23.27 4.90 0.95
CA LEU A 84 -22.22 5.52 1.76
C LEU A 84 -20.97 4.63 1.86
N VAL A 85 -21.16 3.33 1.98
CA VAL A 85 -20.04 2.39 2.02
C VAL A 85 -19.42 2.23 0.65
N ILE A 86 -20.26 2.09 -0.39
CA ILE A 86 -19.81 1.97 -1.80
C ILE A 86 -19.03 3.21 -2.22
N TYR A 87 -19.41 4.40 -1.76
CA TYR A 87 -18.71 5.65 -2.05
C TYR A 87 -17.24 5.63 -1.57
N LEU A 88 -16.97 4.95 -0.46
CA LEU A 88 -15.64 4.83 0.15
C LEU A 88 -14.82 3.67 -0.42
N GLU A 89 -15.46 2.74 -1.13
CA GLU A 89 -14.76 1.57 -1.66
C GLU A 89 -13.94 1.93 -2.90
N ASP A 90 -12.65 1.71 -2.83
CA ASP A 90 -11.73 1.75 -3.95
C ASP A 90 -10.94 0.42 -4.06
N ALA A 91 -10.17 0.28 -5.15
CA ALA A 91 -9.43 -0.95 -5.39
C ALA A 91 -8.30 -1.18 -4.38
N ASN A 92 -7.70 -0.11 -3.83
CA ASN A 92 -6.69 -0.22 -2.78
C ASN A 92 -7.31 -0.71 -1.46
N SER A 93 -8.40 -0.08 -1.01
CA SER A 93 -9.04 -0.46 0.24
C SER A 93 -9.50 -1.93 0.23
N LEU A 94 -10.01 -2.43 -0.91
CA LEU A 94 -10.38 -3.84 -1.04
C LEU A 94 -9.19 -4.80 -0.89
N LEU A 95 -7.99 -4.39 -1.27
CA LEU A 95 -6.78 -5.22 -1.10
C LEU A 95 -6.33 -5.30 0.36
N PHE A 96 -6.41 -4.20 1.10
CA PHE A 96 -5.83 -4.08 2.44
C PHE A 96 -6.85 -4.25 3.57
N ASP A 97 -8.09 -3.80 3.36
CA ASP A 97 -9.12 -3.74 4.42
C ASP A 97 -9.96 -5.01 4.53
N THR A 98 -9.80 -5.99 3.62
CA THR A 98 -10.53 -7.25 3.69
C THR A 98 -9.95 -8.14 4.78
N PRO A 99 -10.68 -8.42 5.89
CA PRO A 99 -10.16 -9.25 6.95
C PRO A 99 -10.11 -10.72 6.50
N VAL A 100 -8.91 -11.29 6.48
CA VAL A 100 -8.65 -12.70 6.18
C VAL A 100 -8.01 -13.37 7.39
N LYS A 101 -8.06 -14.70 7.45
CA LYS A 101 -7.35 -15.46 8.48
C LYS A 101 -5.84 -15.30 8.40
N GLY A 102 -5.32 -15.04 7.18
CA GLY A 102 -3.93 -14.69 6.93
C GLY A 102 -2.97 -15.86 7.07
N GLY A 103 -1.81 -15.61 7.65
CA GLY A 103 -0.77 -16.63 7.83
C GLY A 103 -1.14 -17.67 8.88
N GLU A 104 -1.01 -18.95 8.56
CA GLU A 104 -1.12 -20.03 9.51
C GLU A 104 0.15 -20.86 9.47
N VAL A 105 0.80 -21.06 10.62
CA VAL A 105 2.03 -21.82 10.75
C VAL A 105 1.75 -23.15 11.43
N TYR A 106 2.22 -24.22 10.80
CA TYR A 106 2.08 -25.59 11.28
C TYR A 106 3.46 -26.23 11.45
N ARG A 107 3.58 -27.13 12.45
CA ARG A 107 4.77 -27.92 12.73
C ARG A 107 4.43 -29.40 12.68
N SER A 108 5.36 -30.19 12.17
CA SER A 108 5.38 -31.64 12.29
C SER A 108 6.68 -32.10 12.96
N GLY A 109 6.58 -32.85 14.04
CA GLY A 109 7.71 -33.50 14.73
C GLY A 109 7.92 -34.96 14.35
N ASP A 110 7.17 -35.48 13.35
CA ASP A 110 7.16 -36.88 12.97
C ASP A 110 7.36 -37.10 11.46
N SER A 111 8.13 -36.20 10.84
CA SER A 111 8.44 -36.24 9.40
C SER A 111 7.21 -36.12 8.50
N GLY A 112 6.26 -35.27 8.90
CA GLY A 112 5.08 -34.92 8.11
C GLY A 112 3.89 -35.87 8.24
N GLN A 113 3.91 -36.82 9.20
CA GLN A 113 2.80 -37.76 9.40
C GLN A 113 1.66 -37.11 10.15
N SER A 114 1.95 -36.18 11.10
CA SER A 114 0.96 -35.36 11.77
C SER A 114 1.41 -33.90 11.83
N TRP A 115 0.44 -32.98 11.96
CA TRP A 115 0.66 -31.56 11.95
C TRP A 115 -0.13 -30.90 13.07
N GLU A 116 0.49 -29.97 13.76
CA GLU A 116 -0.13 -29.11 14.74
C GLU A 116 0.03 -27.63 14.36
N LYS A 117 -1.01 -26.82 14.52
CA LYS A 117 -0.92 -25.36 14.39
C LYS A 117 -0.13 -24.82 15.58
N THR A 118 0.87 -23.95 15.32
CA THR A 118 1.78 -23.48 16.36
C THR A 118 1.21 -22.36 17.23
N HIS A 119 0.22 -21.62 16.71
CA HIS A 119 -0.36 -20.43 17.35
C HIS A 119 -1.89 -20.49 17.32
N GLU A 120 -2.52 -19.81 18.29
CA GLU A 120 -3.99 -19.70 18.40
C GLU A 120 -4.52 -18.43 17.73
N ASP A 121 -3.84 -17.30 17.95
CA ASP A 121 -4.23 -15.99 17.42
C ASP A 121 -4.01 -15.88 15.91
N TYR A 122 -4.69 -14.92 15.28
CA TYR A 122 -4.45 -14.58 13.88
C TYR A 122 -3.10 -13.86 13.72
N ILE A 123 -2.41 -14.13 12.62
CA ILE A 123 -1.22 -13.36 12.22
C ILE A 123 -1.70 -12.23 11.32
N ASP A 124 -2.07 -11.11 11.94
CA ASP A 124 -2.64 -9.97 11.26
C ASP A 124 -1.63 -9.19 10.41
N SER A 125 -2.14 -8.50 9.38
CA SER A 125 -1.36 -7.61 8.51
C SER A 125 -0.12 -8.27 7.90
N PHE A 126 -0.15 -9.60 7.77
CA PHE A 126 0.97 -10.38 7.24
C PHE A 126 0.95 -10.45 5.72
N VAL A 127 -0.17 -10.89 5.14
CA VAL A 127 -0.31 -11.11 3.69
C VAL A 127 -1.51 -10.42 3.07
N PHE A 128 -2.38 -9.83 3.87
CA PHE A 128 -3.63 -9.21 3.43
C PHE A 128 -4.42 -10.15 2.49
N SER A 129 -5.09 -9.61 1.47
CA SER A 129 -5.83 -10.42 0.50
C SER A 129 -5.01 -10.91 -0.70
N TYR A 130 -3.68 -10.70 -0.70
CA TYR A 130 -2.77 -11.07 -1.81
C TYR A 130 -1.61 -11.96 -1.38
N GLY A 131 -1.83 -12.83 -0.40
CA GLY A 131 -0.85 -13.79 0.12
C GLY A 131 -0.24 -14.73 -0.90
N TYR A 132 -0.80 -14.84 -2.10
CA TYR A 132 -0.26 -15.64 -3.18
C TYR A 132 1.12 -15.17 -3.68
N TYR A 133 1.52 -13.92 -3.38
CA TYR A 133 2.86 -13.42 -3.65
C TYR A 133 3.92 -13.95 -2.69
N PHE A 134 3.51 -14.37 -1.50
CA PHE A 134 4.40 -14.74 -0.40
C PHE A 134 4.37 -16.26 -0.15
N GLY A 135 5.27 -16.75 0.67
CA GLY A 135 5.29 -18.17 1.02
C GLY A 135 6.66 -18.62 1.47
N GLN A 136 7.36 -17.75 2.18
CA GLN A 136 8.66 -18.11 2.75
C GLN A 136 8.54 -18.26 4.25
N ILE A 137 9.09 -19.37 4.76
CA ILE A 137 9.36 -19.62 6.17
C ILE A 137 10.81 -20.04 6.31
N ARG A 138 11.51 -19.61 7.37
CA ARG A 138 12.87 -20.01 7.66
C ARG A 138 13.04 -20.29 9.14
N VAL A 139 13.71 -21.38 9.45
CA VAL A 139 14.05 -21.81 10.82
C VAL A 139 15.54 -21.61 11.04
N ASP A 140 15.90 -20.98 12.15
CA ASP A 140 17.30 -20.84 12.55
C ASP A 140 17.81 -22.19 13.11
N HIS A 141 18.79 -22.79 12.43
CA HIS A 141 19.32 -24.12 12.79
C HIS A 141 20.18 -24.09 14.07
N ILE A 142 20.64 -22.92 14.52
CA ILE A 142 21.39 -22.77 15.79
C ILE A 142 20.40 -22.58 16.94
N ASN A 143 19.33 -21.80 16.70
CA ASN A 143 18.29 -21.54 17.69
C ASN A 143 16.91 -21.86 17.08
N PRO A 144 16.41 -23.10 17.17
CA PRO A 144 15.19 -23.53 16.50
C PRO A 144 13.90 -22.88 17.02
N GLU A 145 13.97 -22.15 18.16
CA GLU A 145 12.85 -21.31 18.61
C GLU A 145 12.71 -20.03 17.77
N MET A 146 13.76 -19.64 17.02
CA MET A 146 13.76 -18.53 16.09
C MET A 146 13.25 -18.95 14.73
N ILE A 147 12.08 -18.47 14.36
CA ILE A 147 11.43 -18.73 13.07
C ILE A 147 11.04 -17.42 12.43
N TYR A 148 11.19 -17.33 11.12
CA TYR A 148 10.85 -16.13 10.33
C TYR A 148 9.86 -16.51 9.25
N ILE A 149 8.84 -15.66 9.06
CA ILE A 149 7.91 -15.74 7.92
C ILE A 149 7.95 -14.42 7.15
N LEU A 150 7.88 -14.54 5.83
CA LEU A 150 7.99 -13.44 4.90
C LEU A 150 6.66 -13.16 4.23
N GLY A 151 6.18 -11.96 4.42
CA GLY A 151 4.98 -11.39 3.85
C GLY A 151 5.20 -9.92 3.51
N VAL A 152 4.19 -9.09 3.64
CA VAL A 152 4.32 -7.64 3.57
C VAL A 152 5.28 -7.15 4.66
N PRO A 153 5.11 -7.46 5.96
CA PRO A 153 6.20 -7.40 6.92
C PRO A 153 6.98 -8.72 6.95
N ILE A 154 8.24 -8.65 7.39
CA ILE A 154 8.92 -9.83 7.94
C ILE A 154 8.56 -9.97 9.41
N LEU A 155 8.05 -11.15 9.78
CA LEU A 155 7.73 -11.49 11.15
C LEU A 155 8.71 -12.52 11.71
N ALA A 156 9.05 -12.37 12.98
CA ALA A 156 9.86 -13.32 13.72
C ALA A 156 9.09 -13.88 14.90
N SER A 157 9.28 -15.17 15.15
CA SER A 157 8.91 -15.82 16.39
C SER A 157 10.17 -16.14 17.17
N LYS A 158 10.11 -16.04 18.51
CA LYS A 158 11.20 -16.38 19.45
C LYS A 158 10.86 -17.58 20.32
N ASP A 159 9.72 -18.25 20.03
CA ASP A 159 9.12 -19.27 20.88
C ASP A 159 8.56 -20.48 20.07
N GLY A 160 9.20 -20.75 18.92
CA GLY A 160 8.84 -21.90 18.07
C GLY A 160 7.54 -21.71 17.30
N GLY A 161 7.17 -20.47 17.00
CA GLY A 161 5.99 -20.13 16.19
C GLY A 161 4.71 -19.86 16.97
N LYS A 162 4.77 -19.74 18.31
CA LYS A 162 3.58 -19.48 19.16
C LYS A 162 3.15 -18.02 19.11
N THR A 163 4.12 -17.09 19.14
CA THR A 163 3.88 -15.66 19.02
C THR A 163 4.74 -15.05 17.92
N TRP A 164 4.25 -13.96 17.31
CA TRP A 164 4.87 -13.32 16.16
C TRP A 164 4.99 -11.82 16.38
N GLU A 165 6.13 -11.26 16.03
CA GLU A 165 6.40 -9.83 16.07
C GLU A 165 7.04 -9.36 14.76
N SER A 166 6.71 -8.14 14.32
CA SER A 166 7.38 -7.53 13.17
C SER A 166 8.78 -7.06 13.54
N ILE A 167 9.76 -7.48 12.74
CA ILE A 167 11.13 -7.01 12.83
C ILE A 167 11.48 -6.00 11.72
N ASN A 168 10.47 -5.52 10.98
CA ASN A 168 10.65 -4.37 10.09
C ASN A 168 11.08 -3.14 10.88
N LYS A 169 11.96 -2.34 10.28
CA LYS A 169 12.36 -1.02 10.79
C LYS A 169 12.15 0.02 9.68
N GLY A 170 12.29 1.30 10.01
CA GLY A 170 12.02 2.39 9.06
C GLY A 170 12.90 2.42 7.80
N ASN A 171 14.00 1.66 7.78
CA ASN A 171 14.90 1.52 6.65
C ASN A 171 14.81 0.14 5.95
N VAL A 172 13.75 -0.63 6.23
CA VAL A 172 13.46 -1.92 5.59
C VAL A 172 12.19 -1.77 4.79
N HIS A 173 12.29 -1.97 3.48
CA HIS A 173 11.13 -1.94 2.59
C HIS A 173 10.18 -3.10 2.90
N ALA A 174 8.92 -2.96 2.56
CA ALA A 174 7.94 -4.04 2.63
C ALA A 174 8.17 -5.13 1.55
N ASP A 175 7.30 -6.11 1.53
CA ASP A 175 7.18 -7.15 0.51
C ASP A 175 8.43 -8.02 0.41
N HIS A 176 8.52 -8.96 1.36
CA HIS A 176 9.70 -9.78 1.57
C HIS A 176 9.61 -11.12 0.83
N HIS A 177 10.63 -11.43 0.00
CA HIS A 177 10.61 -12.59 -0.89
C HIS A 177 11.74 -13.60 -0.67
N ALA A 178 12.81 -13.22 0.02
CA ALA A 178 13.93 -14.09 0.29
C ALA A 178 14.60 -13.80 1.63
N LEU A 179 14.92 -14.84 2.37
CA LEU A 179 15.69 -14.76 3.60
C LEU A 179 16.75 -15.86 3.62
N TRP A 180 17.99 -15.45 3.85
CA TRP A 180 19.07 -16.33 4.20
C TRP A 180 19.46 -16.12 5.67
N ILE A 181 19.63 -17.20 6.41
CA ILE A 181 20.11 -17.24 7.79
C ILE A 181 21.51 -17.82 7.78
N ASP A 182 22.44 -17.19 8.46
CA ASP A 182 23.81 -17.69 8.61
C ASP A 182 23.81 -19.02 9.41
N PRO A 183 24.26 -20.13 8.81
CA PRO A 183 24.26 -21.41 9.50
C PRO A 183 25.27 -21.50 10.67
N ASP A 184 26.23 -20.58 10.73
CA ASP A 184 27.28 -20.55 11.76
C ASP A 184 27.07 -19.45 12.81
N ARG A 185 26.09 -18.53 12.57
CA ARG A 185 25.82 -17.39 13.44
C ARG A 185 24.34 -17.02 13.48
N SER A 186 23.67 -17.42 14.54
CA SER A 186 22.30 -16.97 14.81
C SER A 186 22.22 -15.44 14.87
N GLY A 187 21.17 -14.86 14.28
CA GLY A 187 20.94 -13.41 14.22
C GLY A 187 21.61 -12.69 13.06
N HIS A 188 22.47 -13.34 12.29
CA HIS A 188 22.97 -12.81 11.04
C HIS A 188 22.04 -13.26 9.89
N LEU A 189 21.35 -12.27 9.30
CA LEU A 189 20.34 -12.49 8.26
C LEU A 189 20.65 -11.61 7.04
N ILE A 190 20.36 -12.14 5.87
CA ILE A 190 20.32 -11.38 4.60
C ILE A 190 18.90 -11.50 4.02
N LEU A 191 18.25 -10.37 3.88
CA LEU A 191 16.85 -10.23 3.48
C LEU A 191 16.75 -9.56 2.12
N GLY A 192 15.97 -10.14 1.22
CA GLY A 192 15.59 -9.56 -0.06
C GLY A 192 14.11 -9.17 -0.07
N ASN A 193 13.84 -7.94 -0.50
CA ASN A 193 12.50 -7.35 -0.60
C ASN A 193 12.40 -6.44 -1.83
N ASP A 194 11.25 -5.82 -2.05
CA ASP A 194 11.01 -4.95 -3.20
C ASP A 194 11.81 -3.63 -3.19
N GLY A 195 12.43 -3.29 -2.05
CA GLY A 195 13.40 -2.20 -1.93
C GLY A 195 14.86 -2.62 -2.10
N GLY A 196 15.16 -3.93 -2.24
CA GLY A 196 16.50 -4.44 -2.43
C GLY A 196 16.98 -5.40 -1.34
N ILE A 197 18.18 -5.18 -0.80
CA ILE A 197 18.82 -6.07 0.15
C ILE A 197 19.02 -5.37 1.49
N ASN A 198 18.66 -6.06 2.56
CA ASN A 198 18.95 -5.64 3.93
C ASN A 198 19.76 -6.72 4.67
N ILE A 199 20.69 -6.30 5.54
CA ILE A 199 21.50 -7.20 6.36
C ILE A 199 21.34 -6.82 7.83
N THR A 200 21.19 -7.82 8.70
CA THR A 200 21.21 -7.65 10.14
C THR A 200 22.19 -8.63 10.78
N TYR A 201 22.70 -8.31 11.96
CA TYR A 201 23.57 -9.16 12.77
C TYR A 201 23.02 -9.41 14.18
N ASP A 202 21.79 -8.97 14.43
CA ASP A 202 21.14 -8.96 15.75
C ASP A 202 19.64 -9.31 15.67
N ASN A 203 19.27 -10.26 14.82
CA ASN A 203 17.89 -10.73 14.63
C ASN A 203 16.90 -9.63 14.21
N GLY A 204 17.37 -8.61 13.47
CA GLY A 204 16.50 -7.55 12.96
C GLY A 204 16.27 -6.38 13.91
N GLU A 205 17.00 -6.29 15.02
CA GLU A 205 16.98 -5.09 15.87
C GLU A 205 17.53 -3.88 15.12
N ASN A 206 18.61 -4.09 14.34
CA ASN A 206 19.18 -3.10 13.45
C ASN A 206 19.40 -3.68 12.05
N TRP A 207 19.11 -2.88 11.03
CA TRP A 207 19.26 -3.27 9.64
C TRP A 207 20.20 -2.34 8.88
N ILE A 208 21.04 -2.91 8.04
CA ILE A 208 21.86 -2.22 7.05
C ILE A 208 21.17 -2.36 5.70
N HIS A 209 20.68 -1.26 5.14
CA HIS A 209 20.10 -1.24 3.80
C HIS A 209 21.21 -1.13 2.75
N CYS A 210 21.29 -2.13 1.85
CA CYS A 210 22.27 -2.18 0.77
C CYS A 210 21.69 -1.56 -0.52
N ASN A 211 21.59 -0.23 -0.57
CA ASN A 211 20.99 0.48 -1.69
C ASN A 211 21.97 0.86 -2.81
N SER A 212 23.06 0.11 -2.95
CA SER A 212 24.06 0.31 -4.00
C SER A 212 23.74 -0.38 -5.33
N LEU A 213 22.65 -1.14 -5.42
CA LEU A 213 22.23 -1.81 -6.63
C LEU A 213 21.70 -0.79 -7.65
N PRO A 214 22.31 -0.66 -8.85
CA PRO A 214 21.88 0.32 -9.87
C PRO A 214 20.72 -0.22 -10.70
N VAL A 215 19.64 -0.65 -10.06
CA VAL A 215 18.46 -1.23 -10.69
C VAL A 215 17.20 -0.55 -10.22
N GLY A 216 16.20 -0.45 -11.10
CA GLY A 216 14.88 0.06 -10.79
C GLY A 216 13.89 -0.35 -11.87
N GLN A 217 12.69 -0.73 -11.47
CA GLN A 217 11.62 -1.12 -12.39
C GLN A 217 10.75 0.10 -12.70
N PHE A 218 11.06 0.79 -13.78
CA PHE A 218 10.32 1.96 -14.20
C PHE A 218 9.02 1.58 -14.93
N TYR A 219 7.89 2.16 -14.51
CA TYR A 219 6.65 2.16 -15.27
C TYR A 219 6.70 3.15 -16.43
N SER A 220 7.29 4.31 -16.20
CA SER A 220 7.41 5.36 -17.20
C SER A 220 8.61 6.25 -16.92
N VAL A 221 9.06 6.97 -17.94
CA VAL A 221 10.09 8.00 -17.84
C VAL A 221 9.65 9.23 -18.63
N ASN A 222 9.90 10.42 -18.09
CA ASN A 222 9.68 11.69 -18.76
C ASN A 222 10.81 12.68 -18.47
N VAL A 223 10.86 13.79 -19.17
CA VAL A 223 11.88 14.84 -19.00
C VAL A 223 11.22 16.22 -19.00
N ASP A 224 11.82 17.16 -18.27
CA ASP A 224 11.43 18.56 -18.36
C ASP A 224 12.17 19.29 -19.48
N MET A 225 11.87 20.60 -19.66
CA MET A 225 12.46 21.44 -20.67
C MET A 225 13.62 22.31 -20.15
N ALA A 226 14.11 22.05 -18.94
CA ALA A 226 15.27 22.75 -18.37
C ALA A 226 16.55 22.51 -19.19
N LYS A 227 17.57 23.30 -18.96
CA LYS A 227 18.90 23.15 -19.61
C LYS A 227 20.01 23.28 -18.59
N PRO A 228 20.63 22.16 -18.17
CA PRO A 228 20.33 20.78 -18.53
C PRO A 228 18.94 20.34 -18.04
N TYR A 229 18.34 19.37 -18.74
CA TYR A 229 17.03 18.85 -18.35
C TYR A 229 17.13 17.89 -17.16
N ASN A 230 16.01 17.71 -16.46
CA ASN A 230 15.87 16.67 -15.45
C ASN A 230 15.12 15.47 -16.03
N VAL A 231 15.37 14.31 -15.44
CA VAL A 231 14.70 13.05 -15.73
C VAL A 231 13.75 12.73 -14.57
N TYR A 232 12.55 12.31 -14.91
CA TYR A 232 11.51 11.91 -13.97
C TYR A 232 11.08 10.48 -14.27
N GLY A 233 10.76 9.70 -13.25
CA GLY A 233 10.25 8.36 -13.47
C GLY A 233 9.54 7.81 -12.25
N GLY A 234 8.45 7.10 -12.51
CA GLY A 234 7.74 6.31 -11.53
C GLY A 234 8.21 4.87 -11.56
N LEU A 235 8.50 4.30 -10.41
CA LEU A 235 9.01 2.94 -10.24
C LEU A 235 7.98 2.10 -9.49
N GLN A 236 7.87 0.83 -9.87
CA GLN A 236 7.13 -0.12 -9.05
C GLN A 236 7.73 -0.16 -7.65
N ASP A 237 6.88 -0.14 -6.63
CA ASP A 237 7.17 -0.23 -5.20
C ASP A 237 8.05 0.89 -4.63
N ASN A 238 8.76 1.63 -5.47
CA ASN A 238 9.82 2.54 -5.05
C ASN A 238 9.52 4.03 -5.33
N GLY A 239 8.28 4.36 -5.66
CA GLY A 239 7.80 5.74 -5.77
C GLY A 239 8.23 6.46 -7.04
N VAL A 240 8.13 7.79 -7.01
CA VAL A 240 8.46 8.67 -8.13
C VAL A 240 9.71 9.48 -7.82
N TRP A 241 10.62 9.53 -8.76
CA TRP A 241 11.92 10.18 -8.61
C TRP A 241 12.17 11.23 -9.68
N LYS A 242 12.95 12.25 -9.31
CA LYS A 242 13.43 13.33 -10.15
C LYS A 242 14.95 13.47 -9.99
N GLY A 243 15.67 13.63 -11.07
CA GLY A 243 17.12 13.84 -10.99
C GLY A 243 17.71 14.51 -12.22
N PRO A 244 18.96 15.01 -12.13
CA PRO A 244 19.60 15.71 -13.23
C PRO A 244 20.04 14.76 -14.33
N SER A 245 19.81 15.13 -15.61
CA SER A 245 20.30 14.37 -16.76
C SER A 245 21.83 14.34 -16.87
N THR A 246 22.50 15.21 -16.14
CA THR A 246 23.97 15.31 -16.11
C THR A 246 24.61 14.45 -15.03
N TYR A 247 23.80 13.69 -14.27
CA TYR A 247 24.35 12.81 -13.26
C TYR A 247 25.29 11.79 -13.87
N GLN A 248 26.48 11.66 -13.26
CA GLN A 248 27.45 10.64 -13.60
C GLN A 248 27.54 9.63 -12.47
N LEU A 249 27.50 8.35 -12.80
CA LEU A 249 27.58 7.28 -11.82
C LEU A 249 28.79 7.48 -10.90
N SER A 250 28.54 7.57 -9.62
CA SER A 250 29.55 7.73 -8.58
C SER A 250 29.05 7.05 -7.32
N THR A 251 29.96 6.51 -6.54
CA THR A 251 29.66 5.97 -5.19
C THR A 251 29.90 6.98 -4.08
N SER A 252 30.27 8.22 -4.40
CA SER A 252 30.58 9.26 -3.41
C SER A 252 29.38 9.59 -2.51
N TRP A 253 28.15 9.45 -2.99
CA TRP A 253 26.94 9.67 -2.20
C TRP A 253 26.80 8.69 -1.02
N HIS A 254 27.41 7.50 -1.07
CA HIS A 254 27.46 6.57 0.06
C HIS A 254 28.19 7.16 1.27
N SER A 255 29.18 8.00 1.03
CA SER A 255 29.95 8.62 2.11
C SER A 255 29.46 10.02 2.46
N SER A 256 28.89 10.77 1.51
CA SER A 256 28.35 12.12 1.74
C SER A 256 26.92 12.11 2.29
N GLY A 257 26.14 11.06 2.00
CA GLY A 257 24.70 11.01 2.28
C GLY A 257 23.86 11.76 1.25
N ASP A 258 24.46 12.39 0.23
CA ASP A 258 23.76 13.13 -0.80
C ASP A 258 23.29 12.18 -1.91
N TYR A 259 22.01 11.85 -1.90
CA TYR A 259 21.41 11.03 -2.96
C TYR A 259 21.28 11.85 -4.25
N PRO A 260 21.65 11.29 -5.42
CA PRO A 260 21.69 12.06 -6.68
C PRO A 260 20.32 12.39 -7.25
N TYR A 261 19.27 11.73 -6.78
CA TYR A 261 17.90 11.90 -7.20
C TYR A 261 17.00 12.17 -5.99
N ASP A 262 16.00 13.03 -6.18
CA ASP A 262 14.99 13.36 -5.19
C ASP A 262 13.76 12.45 -5.36
N ARG A 263 13.31 11.80 -4.29
CA ARG A 263 12.03 11.11 -4.24
C ARG A 263 10.93 12.15 -4.03
N ILE A 264 10.04 12.28 -5.02
CA ILE A 264 8.98 13.30 -4.99
C ILE A 264 7.61 12.75 -4.58
N MET A 265 7.43 11.40 -4.66
CA MET A 265 6.21 10.72 -4.21
C MET A 265 6.50 9.27 -3.82
N GLY A 266 5.66 8.71 -2.94
CA GLY A 266 5.70 7.29 -2.55
C GLY A 266 4.77 6.41 -3.38
N GLY A 267 4.55 5.17 -2.93
CA GLY A 267 3.70 4.17 -3.57
C GLY A 267 4.32 3.55 -4.81
N ASP A 268 3.51 2.88 -5.62
CA ASP A 268 3.85 2.45 -6.97
C ASP A 268 3.84 3.66 -7.90
N GLY A 269 4.99 4.25 -8.10
CA GLY A 269 5.11 5.49 -8.85
C GLY A 269 4.71 5.31 -10.31
N MET A 270 3.73 6.10 -10.75
CA MET A 270 3.15 5.99 -12.08
C MET A 270 3.74 7.01 -13.06
N GLN A 271 2.96 7.43 -14.03
CA GLN A 271 3.34 8.43 -15.02
C GLN A 271 3.62 9.79 -14.37
N VAL A 272 4.51 10.55 -14.98
CA VAL A 272 4.84 11.92 -14.58
C VAL A 272 4.63 12.84 -15.77
N GLU A 273 3.79 13.84 -15.63
CA GLU A 273 3.64 14.94 -16.57
C GLU A 273 4.20 16.22 -15.95
N ILE A 274 4.94 16.99 -16.73
CA ILE A 274 5.62 18.19 -16.25
C ILE A 274 5.08 19.42 -16.97
N ASP A 275 4.67 20.47 -16.22
CA ASP A 275 4.29 21.74 -16.83
C ASP A 275 5.54 22.42 -17.42
N THR A 276 5.60 22.51 -18.74
CA THR A 276 6.75 23.11 -19.45
C THR A 276 6.88 24.62 -19.24
N ARG A 277 5.86 25.28 -18.70
CA ARG A 277 5.87 26.71 -18.33
C ARG A 277 6.52 26.91 -16.95
N ASN A 278 6.43 25.90 -16.09
CA ASN A 278 7.01 25.91 -14.74
C ASN A 278 7.39 24.49 -14.33
N ASN A 279 8.62 24.07 -14.53
CA ASN A 279 9.13 22.73 -14.25
C ASN A 279 9.04 22.32 -12.77
N ASP A 280 8.71 23.22 -11.85
CA ASP A 280 8.44 22.88 -10.46
C ASP A 280 7.04 22.27 -10.26
N VAL A 281 6.13 22.42 -11.25
CA VAL A 281 4.79 21.85 -11.23
C VAL A 281 4.77 20.55 -12.02
N VAL A 282 4.47 19.45 -11.33
CA VAL A 282 4.36 18.13 -11.91
C VAL A 282 3.04 17.45 -11.50
N TYR A 283 2.57 16.58 -12.38
CA TYR A 283 1.38 15.76 -12.16
C TYR A 283 1.85 14.32 -12.11
N THR A 284 1.67 13.67 -10.98
CA THR A 284 2.08 12.27 -10.80
C THR A 284 1.27 11.63 -9.68
N GLY A 285 1.41 10.34 -9.49
CA GLY A 285 0.66 9.62 -8.51
C GLY A 285 1.11 8.18 -8.36
N PHE A 286 0.26 7.40 -7.75
CA PHE A 286 0.45 5.99 -7.52
C PHE A 286 -0.77 5.18 -8.00
N GLN A 287 -0.74 3.88 -7.81
CA GLN A 287 -1.71 2.93 -8.35
C GLN A 287 -3.17 3.32 -8.13
N PHE A 288 -4.03 2.85 -9.03
CA PHE A 288 -5.49 3.04 -9.02
C PHE A 288 -5.94 4.51 -9.10
N GLY A 289 -5.19 5.33 -9.85
CA GLY A 289 -5.62 6.69 -10.18
C GLY A 289 -5.40 7.72 -9.08
N ASN A 290 -4.62 7.42 -8.06
CA ASN A 290 -4.29 8.37 -7.01
C ASN A 290 -3.27 9.40 -7.52
N TYR A 291 -3.74 10.46 -8.16
CA TYR A 291 -2.90 11.49 -8.76
C TYR A 291 -2.96 12.82 -8.02
N TYR A 292 -1.82 13.50 -8.06
CA TYR A 292 -1.59 14.77 -7.41
C TYR A 292 -0.94 15.76 -8.37
N ARG A 293 -1.27 17.02 -8.20
CA ARG A 293 -0.48 18.15 -8.69
C ARG A 293 0.52 18.53 -7.60
N LEU A 294 1.81 18.40 -7.89
CA LEU A 294 2.91 18.65 -6.96
C LEU A 294 3.65 19.91 -7.33
N ASN A 295 4.10 20.65 -6.34
CA ASN A 295 5.17 21.63 -6.52
C ASN A 295 6.47 21.05 -5.92
N THR A 296 7.39 20.62 -6.77
CA THR A 296 8.62 19.94 -6.34
C THR A 296 9.59 20.83 -5.56
N LYS A 297 9.42 22.16 -5.62
CA LYS A 297 10.24 23.13 -4.88
C LYS A 297 9.73 23.37 -3.47
N THR A 298 8.41 23.43 -3.29
CA THR A 298 7.78 23.75 -2.00
C THR A 298 7.31 22.50 -1.25
N GLY A 299 7.16 21.36 -1.94
CA GLY A 299 6.56 20.15 -1.43
C GLY A 299 5.03 20.21 -1.31
N ALA A 300 4.39 21.28 -1.78
CA ALA A 300 2.93 21.37 -1.79
C ALA A 300 2.33 20.36 -2.76
N GLN A 301 1.20 19.76 -2.37
CA GLN A 301 0.50 18.73 -3.15
C GLN A 301 -1.01 18.93 -3.02
N ASP A 302 -1.68 18.88 -4.17
CA ASP A 302 -3.13 18.89 -4.29
C ASP A 302 -3.58 17.56 -4.89
N TYR A 303 -4.51 16.87 -4.25
CA TYR A 303 -5.13 15.66 -4.80
C TYR A 303 -6.09 16.05 -5.92
N ILE A 304 -5.88 15.50 -7.12
CA ILE A 304 -6.60 15.92 -8.33
C ILE A 304 -7.44 14.81 -8.98
N THR A 305 -7.51 13.63 -8.38
CA THR A 305 -8.27 12.53 -8.98
C THR A 305 -9.78 12.83 -8.97
N PRO A 306 -10.47 12.74 -10.13
CA PRO A 306 -11.91 12.89 -10.17
C PRO A 306 -12.64 11.91 -9.26
N SER A 307 -13.62 12.38 -8.53
CA SER A 307 -14.50 11.55 -7.71
C SER A 307 -15.89 11.41 -8.37
N HIS A 308 -16.61 10.35 -7.99
CA HIS A 308 -18.03 10.16 -8.33
C HIS A 308 -18.92 10.81 -7.26
N GLU A 309 -20.19 11.05 -7.57
CA GLU A 309 -21.16 11.53 -6.60
C GLU A 309 -21.77 10.36 -5.80
N LEU A 310 -22.25 10.67 -4.60
CA LEU A 310 -22.93 9.70 -3.75
C LEU A 310 -24.16 9.11 -4.48
N GLY A 311 -24.28 7.79 -4.50
CA GLY A 311 -25.32 7.06 -5.25
C GLY A 311 -24.99 6.79 -6.71
N GLU A 312 -23.91 7.35 -7.26
CA GLU A 312 -23.39 6.97 -8.56
C GLU A 312 -22.55 5.69 -8.47
N ARG A 313 -22.36 5.01 -9.61
CA ARG A 313 -21.38 3.92 -9.66
C ARG A 313 -19.98 4.47 -9.48
N PRO A 314 -19.17 3.87 -8.59
CA PRO A 314 -17.78 4.27 -8.41
C PRO A 314 -17.02 4.27 -9.74
N LEU A 315 -16.16 5.25 -9.89
CA LEU A 315 -15.21 5.28 -10.99
C LEU A 315 -14.24 4.10 -10.85
N ARG A 316 -13.97 3.43 -11.96
CA ARG A 316 -13.04 2.30 -11.97
C ARG A 316 -11.69 2.77 -12.53
N TRP A 317 -10.71 2.77 -11.67
CA TRP A 317 -9.33 3.11 -12.00
C TRP A 317 -8.52 1.83 -12.21
N ASN A 318 -7.69 1.82 -13.24
CA ASN A 318 -6.76 0.72 -13.46
C ASN A 318 -5.50 0.92 -12.59
N TRP A 319 -4.73 -0.13 -12.39
CA TRP A 319 -3.42 -0.07 -11.72
C TRP A 319 -2.59 1.09 -12.29
N GLN A 320 -2.34 1.09 -13.59
CA GLN A 320 -1.80 2.23 -14.32
C GLN A 320 -2.95 3.06 -14.91
N THR A 321 -3.31 4.13 -14.25
CA THR A 321 -4.28 5.10 -14.76
C THR A 321 -3.58 6.06 -15.72
N PRO A 322 -4.07 6.23 -16.98
CA PRO A 322 -3.48 7.18 -17.91
C PRO A 322 -3.75 8.63 -17.46
N ILE A 323 -2.69 9.43 -17.49
CA ILE A 323 -2.74 10.89 -17.31
C ILE A 323 -2.02 11.55 -18.49
N HIS A 324 -2.54 12.67 -18.98
CA HIS A 324 -1.92 13.40 -20.08
C HIS A 324 -2.15 14.91 -19.96
N LEU A 325 -1.06 15.65 -19.95
CA LEU A 325 -1.05 17.11 -19.99
C LEU A 325 -1.07 17.60 -21.44
N SER A 326 -2.02 18.45 -21.80
CA SER A 326 -2.16 18.94 -23.18
C SER A 326 -0.95 19.78 -23.62
N ILE A 327 -0.34 19.40 -24.73
CA ILE A 327 0.76 20.17 -25.36
C ILE A 327 0.30 21.52 -25.93
N HIS A 328 -1.01 21.70 -26.14
CA HIS A 328 -1.58 22.93 -26.74
C HIS A 328 -1.96 23.97 -25.69
N ASN A 329 -2.44 23.52 -24.55
CA ASN A 329 -2.74 24.36 -23.40
C ASN A 329 -2.53 23.53 -22.12
N GLN A 330 -1.51 23.85 -21.34
CA GLN A 330 -1.13 23.08 -20.16
C GLN A 330 -1.99 23.36 -18.91
N ASP A 331 -3.06 24.13 -19.05
CA ASP A 331 -4.16 24.14 -18.08
C ASP A 331 -5.13 22.96 -18.30
N ILE A 332 -5.03 22.30 -19.47
CA ILE A 332 -5.87 21.15 -19.82
C ILE A 332 -5.16 19.84 -19.46
N LEU A 333 -5.79 19.11 -18.55
CA LEU A 333 -5.34 17.80 -18.09
C LEU A 333 -6.40 16.74 -18.40
N TYR A 334 -5.96 15.58 -18.87
CA TYR A 334 -6.80 14.42 -19.13
C TYR A 334 -6.45 13.28 -18.19
N MET A 335 -7.46 12.58 -17.69
CA MET A 335 -7.32 11.33 -16.92
C MET A 335 -8.30 10.28 -17.42
N GLY A 336 -7.93 9.01 -17.34
CA GLY A 336 -8.76 7.90 -17.80
C GLY A 336 -9.14 6.95 -16.67
N SER A 337 -10.44 6.91 -16.34
CA SER A 337 -11.06 5.82 -15.60
C SER A 337 -11.86 4.92 -16.57
N ASN A 338 -13.01 4.38 -16.16
CA ASN A 338 -14.02 3.89 -17.10
C ASN A 338 -14.71 5.03 -17.88
N LYS A 339 -14.28 6.29 -17.64
CA LYS A 339 -14.65 7.49 -18.39
C LYS A 339 -13.36 8.24 -18.78
N VAL A 340 -13.47 9.21 -19.70
CA VAL A 340 -12.42 10.19 -19.98
C VAL A 340 -12.76 11.48 -19.27
N HIS A 341 -11.91 11.88 -18.36
CA HIS A 341 -12.03 13.12 -17.59
C HIS A 341 -11.14 14.20 -18.20
N ARG A 342 -11.65 15.42 -18.28
CA ARG A 342 -10.91 16.56 -18.78
C ARG A 342 -11.06 17.75 -17.83
N SER A 343 -9.94 18.28 -17.37
CA SER A 343 -9.86 19.53 -16.64
C SER A 343 -9.43 20.66 -17.56
N PHE A 344 -9.89 21.88 -17.30
CA PHE A 344 -9.44 23.13 -17.94
C PHE A 344 -8.66 24.04 -17.00
N ASN A 345 -8.46 23.63 -15.76
CA ASN A 345 -7.86 24.42 -14.68
C ASN A 345 -6.86 23.58 -13.87
N GLN A 346 -6.02 22.80 -14.55
CA GLN A 346 -4.89 22.08 -13.96
C GLN A 346 -5.30 20.97 -12.96
N GLY A 347 -6.51 20.44 -13.09
CA GLY A 347 -7.02 19.36 -12.24
C GLY A 347 -7.84 19.83 -11.03
N ASP A 348 -8.18 21.12 -10.91
CA ASP A 348 -9.03 21.60 -9.82
C ASP A 348 -10.46 21.08 -9.94
N ASP A 349 -10.96 20.93 -11.18
CA ASP A 349 -12.21 20.24 -11.47
C ASP A 349 -12.15 19.53 -12.84
N PHE A 350 -13.10 18.59 -13.07
CA PHE A 350 -13.13 17.78 -14.28
C PHE A 350 -14.55 17.65 -14.85
N ASP A 351 -14.62 17.72 -16.18
CA ASP A 351 -15.75 17.27 -16.97
C ASP A 351 -15.54 15.79 -17.37
N ALA A 352 -16.62 14.95 -17.42
CA ALA A 352 -16.55 13.52 -17.74
C ALA A 352 -17.52 13.12 -18.86
#